data_6720510b437b8deb927dabb00dfd61be
#
_entry.id   6720510b437b8deb927dabb00dfd61be
#
_cell.length_a   1.000
_cell.length_b   1.000
_cell.length_c   1.000
_cell.angle_alpha   90.00
_cell.angle_beta   90.00
_cell.angle_gamma   90.00
#
_symmetry.space_group_name_H-M   'P 1'
#
loop_
_entity.id
_entity.type
_entity.pdbx_description
1 polymer ?
#
loop_
_entity_poly.entity_id
_entity_poly.type
_entity_poly.pdbx_seq_one_letter_code
_entity_poly.pdbx_strand_id
1 'polypeptide(L)' 'MASEQEVLLTPSEVASLFRVDPKTVTRWAKAGKLTSIRTLGGHRRYRESEVKALINLISNPGEAGN' A
#
# COMPACT_ATOMS: atom_id res chain seq x y z
N MET A 1 -6.08 -18.77 -11.87
CA MET A 1 -5.59 -18.48 -12.52
C MET A 1 -4.57 -17.51 -12.41
N ALA A 2 -3.96 -17.24 -13.28
CA ALA A 2 -2.86 -16.38 -13.22
C ALA A 2 -3.19 -15.06 -12.71
N SER A 3 -4.41 -14.75 -12.85
CA SER A 3 -4.81 -13.47 -12.39
C SER A 3 -4.55 -13.29 -10.93
N GLU A 4 -4.24 -14.35 -10.27
CA GLU A 4 -4.04 -14.19 -8.92
C GLU A 4 -2.72 -13.75 -8.58
N GLN A 5 -1.85 -13.51 -9.52
CA GLN A 5 -0.56 -13.07 -9.16
C GLN A 5 -0.64 -11.64 -8.82
N GLU A 6 -0.76 -11.32 -7.61
CA GLU A 6 -0.80 -9.96 -7.17
C GLU A 6 0.59 -9.44 -6.90
N VAL A 7 0.89 -8.24 -7.31
CA VAL A 7 2.19 -7.64 -7.07
C VAL A 7 2.22 -7.16 -5.62
N LEU A 8 3.28 -7.51 -4.92
CA LEU A 8 3.45 -7.10 -3.55
C LEU A 8 4.58 -6.08 -3.47
N LEU A 9 4.38 -5.05 -2.68
CA LEU A 9 5.35 -3.97 -2.56
C LEU A 9 5.98 -3.98 -1.18
N THR A 10 7.23 -3.57 -1.12
CA THR A 10 7.90 -3.44 0.17
C THR A 10 7.47 -2.13 0.80
N PRO A 11 7.67 -1.98 2.12
CA PRO A 11 7.34 -0.72 2.77
C PRO A 11 8.07 0.46 2.13
N SER A 12 9.31 0.26 1.71
CA SER A 12 10.05 1.34 1.07
C SER A 12 9.44 1.73 -0.25
N GLU A 13 8.97 0.76 -1.01
CA GLU A 13 8.33 1.06 -2.28
C GLU A 13 7.04 1.82 -2.08
N VAL A 14 6.25 1.41 -1.08
CA VAL A 14 5.02 2.11 -0.79
C VAL A 14 5.32 3.54 -0.34
N ALA A 15 6.33 3.69 0.51
CA ALA A 15 6.69 5.00 1.00
C ALA A 15 7.10 5.92 -0.14
N SER A 16 7.83 5.39 -1.11
CA SER A 16 8.24 6.18 -2.26
C SER A 16 7.04 6.64 -3.06
N LEU A 17 6.06 5.77 -3.24
CA LEU A 17 4.88 6.12 -4.01
C LEU A 17 4.08 7.23 -3.34
N PHE A 18 4.02 7.22 -2.00
CA PHE A 18 3.31 8.25 -1.28
C PHE A 18 4.21 9.43 -0.91
N ARG A 19 5.52 9.30 -1.12
CA ARG A 19 6.48 10.33 -0.78
C ARG A 19 6.50 10.60 0.72
N VAL A 20 6.52 9.53 1.48
CA VAL A 20 6.61 9.61 2.94
C VAL A 20 7.67 8.65 3.41
N ASP A 21 7.95 8.67 4.71
CA ASP A 21 8.90 7.73 5.29
C ASP A 21 8.29 6.34 5.40
N PRO A 22 9.12 5.30 5.31
CA PRO A 22 8.61 3.95 5.53
C PRO A 22 7.95 3.77 6.88
N LYS A 23 8.38 4.51 7.88
CA LYS A 23 7.76 4.43 9.20
C LYS A 23 6.32 4.87 9.16
N THR A 24 6.00 5.82 8.30
CA THR A 24 4.63 6.28 8.14
C THR A 24 3.78 5.17 7.57
N VAL A 25 4.33 4.43 6.59
CA VAL A 25 3.60 3.31 6.00
C VAL A 25 3.30 2.26 7.06
N THR A 26 4.27 1.94 7.89
CA THR A 26 4.08 0.97 8.95
C THR A 26 2.98 1.44 9.91
N ARG A 27 2.96 2.72 10.21
CA ARG A 27 1.96 3.26 11.09
C ARG A 27 0.58 3.14 10.48
N TRP A 28 0.48 3.40 9.18
CA TRP A 28 -0.81 3.26 8.49
C TRP A 28 -1.29 1.82 8.56
N ALA A 29 -0.39 0.86 8.39
CA ALA A 29 -0.77 -0.54 8.46
C ALA A 29 -1.25 -0.90 9.86
N LYS A 30 -0.60 -0.38 10.88
CA LYS A 30 -1.02 -0.64 12.24
C LYS A 30 -2.36 -0.02 12.55
N ALA A 31 -2.65 1.09 11.90
CA ALA A 31 -3.93 1.76 12.10
C ALA A 31 -5.04 1.15 11.27
N GLY A 32 -4.74 0.14 10.48
CA GLY A 32 -5.76 -0.50 9.68
C GLY A 32 -6.04 0.17 8.35
N LYS A 33 -5.25 1.16 7.98
CA LYS A 33 -5.47 1.85 6.71
C LYS A 33 -4.90 1.10 5.54
N LEU A 34 -3.94 0.23 5.77
CA LEU A 34 -3.36 -0.62 4.74
C LEU A 34 -3.29 -2.03 5.29
N THR A 35 -3.55 -2.99 4.44
CA THR A 35 -3.44 -4.38 4.83
C THR A 35 -2.04 -4.87 4.46
N SER A 36 -1.33 -5.40 5.43
CA SER A 36 0.00 -5.93 5.14
C SER A 36 -0.04 -7.44 5.18
N ILE A 37 0.83 -8.05 4.40
CA ILE A 37 0.98 -9.49 4.35
C ILE A 37 2.39 -9.79 4.81
N ARG A 38 2.56 -10.78 5.67
CA ARG A 38 3.88 -11.15 6.10
C ARG A 38 4.40 -12.30 5.29
N THR A 39 5.63 -12.19 4.83
CA THR A 39 6.25 -13.28 4.12
C THR A 39 6.84 -14.25 5.13
N LEU A 40 7.33 -15.37 4.64
CA LEU A 40 7.91 -16.37 5.52
C LEU A 40 9.06 -15.83 6.35
N GLY A 41 9.77 -14.87 5.85
CA GLY A 41 10.88 -14.29 6.59
C GLY A 41 10.47 -13.23 7.58
N GLY A 42 9.17 -12.99 7.73
CA GLY A 42 8.71 -12.00 8.67
C GLY A 42 8.67 -10.59 8.13
N HIS A 43 8.92 -10.41 6.85
CA HIS A 43 8.91 -9.10 6.25
C HIS A 43 7.50 -8.74 5.82
N ARG A 44 7.16 -7.48 5.91
CA ARG A 44 5.84 -7.02 5.50
C ARG A 44 5.82 -6.67 4.04
N ARG A 45 4.69 -6.95 3.40
CA ARG A 45 4.47 -6.59 2.02
C ARG A 45 3.07 -6.03 1.90
N TYR A 46 2.86 -5.18 0.91
CA TYR A 46 1.57 -4.53 0.71
C TYR A 46 1.08 -4.81 -0.69
N ARG A 47 -0.22 -4.98 -0.84
CA ARG A 47 -0.77 -5.27 -2.16
C ARG A 47 -0.77 -4.02 -3.01
N GLU A 48 -0.24 -4.15 -4.21
CA GLU A 48 -0.15 -3.02 -5.11
C GLU A 48 -1.53 -2.44 -5.42
N SER A 49 -2.52 -3.31 -5.61
CA SER A 49 -3.85 -2.84 -5.95
C SER A 49 -4.42 -1.95 -4.85
N GLU A 50 -4.20 -2.32 -3.60
CA GLU A 50 -4.70 -1.55 -2.49
C GLU A 50 -3.95 -0.23 -2.37
N VAL A 51 -2.65 -0.27 -2.58
CA VAL A 51 -1.82 0.92 -2.51
C VAL A 51 -2.25 1.91 -3.58
N LYS A 52 -2.48 1.42 -4.80
CA LYS A 52 -2.88 2.31 -5.88
C LYS A 52 -4.24 2.91 -5.65
N ALA A 53 -5.16 2.16 -5.09
CA ALA A 53 -6.48 2.68 -4.79
C ALA A 53 -6.38 3.80 -3.77
N LEU A 54 -5.50 3.64 -2.78
CA LEU A 54 -5.33 4.66 -1.76
C LEU A 54 -4.67 5.90 -2.35
N ILE A 55 -3.70 5.71 -3.23
CA ILE A 55 -3.06 6.83 -3.88
C ILE A 55 -4.07 7.64 -4.68
N ASN A 56 -4.96 6.96 -5.40
CA ASN A 56 -5.95 7.66 -6.18
C ASN A 56 -6.87 8.50 -5.31
N LEU A 57 -7.25 7.98 -4.15
CA LEU A 57 -8.10 8.73 -3.26
C LEU A 57 -7.41 9.98 -2.76
N ILE A 58 -6.13 9.88 -2.48
CA ILE A 58 -5.39 11.02 -1.95
C ILE A 58 -5.06 12.01 -3.05
N SER A 59 -4.66 11.49 -4.22
CA SER A 59 -4.20 12.36 -5.28
C SER A 59 -5.32 13.07 -6.01
N ASN A 60 -6.49 12.45 -6.07
CA ASN A 60 -7.60 13.03 -6.80
C ASN A 60 -8.83 13.11 -5.95
N PRO A 61 -8.77 13.82 -4.85
CA PRO A 61 -9.91 13.86 -3.95
C PRO A 61 -11.13 14.49 -4.59
N GLY A 62 -10.92 15.47 -5.43
CA GLY A 62 -12.04 16.11 -6.07
C GLY A 62 -12.72 15.21 -7.07
N GLU A 63 -11.92 14.46 -7.81
CA GLU A 63 -12.50 13.56 -8.76
C GLU A 63 -13.16 12.41 -8.08
N ALA A 64 -12.58 11.94 -7.01
CA ALA A 64 -13.19 10.85 -6.29
C ALA A 64 -14.55 11.27 -5.78
N GLY A 65 -14.73 12.52 -5.51
CA GLY A 65 -15.99 12.98 -5.01
C GLY A 65 -17.05 13.11 -6.08
N ASN A 66 -16.63 13.06 -7.30
CA ASN A 66 -17.63 13.16 -8.33
C ASN A 66 -18.26 11.83 -8.59
#